data_6081f44da9aca70aeedf8de5b22f5758
#
_entry.id   6081f44da9aca70aeedf8de5b22f5758
#
_cell.length_a   1.000
_cell.length_b   1.000
_cell.length_c   1.000
_cell.angle_alpha   90.00
_cell.angle_beta   90.00
_cell.angle_gamma   90.00
#
_symmetry.space_group_name_H-M   'P 1'
#
loop_
_entity.id
_entity.type
_entity.pdbx_description
1 polymer ?
#
loop_
_entity_poly.entity_id
_entity_poly.type
_entity_poly.pdbx_seq_one_letter_code
_entity_poly.pdbx_strand_id
1 'polypeptide(L)'
;MKKILFLALSLIFLFVFVSCDDSTLPDLPDMDESMDVDAFEIGDEETADDSDQNPVNDSVEPADDSDEANIPDDDSTEIPDNEKPDETPDEEEPEPEIAASHIIVATVGGYDVPMSGHVYYAENESLMDGLKEILVAGGMGSSDGADLNLAAFAEGFAVVGRHDSSSLYFFTPDFKFESEIQIKPDTYINMQDMVYNPFKDEFVISSLNYDTPTSKKNYSNKIFILKKTSPEPTITMLEISDDESASPAKMKVIGKKLFIALQNLNTQAISAKGELAVVDLEDYSVDTVALPTTNPTGKIEYNKNVDKNHLYLTTTGNWKQGDGALLQVNIDTYEVKIVLRESEEENNILDGDFVDLSIADNGNFFIIFSNDIIYNENSLLLYKPNEGKVSKIDSGLNAFAANPIDYSSVSGRVYYFVDEKSDTYLKALDSESYEEMKLLLDYGPAALRVKYDYK
;
A
#
# COMPACT_ATOMS: atom_id res chain seq x y z
N MET A 1 19.35 24.36 19.02
CA MET A 1 19.73 23.62 17.82
C MET A 1 18.77 22.47 17.49
N LYS A 2 18.38 21.59 18.42
CA LYS A 2 17.44 20.47 18.11
C LYS A 2 16.02 20.90 17.67
N LYS A 3 15.48 22.01 18.19
CA LYS A 3 14.12 22.48 17.83
C LYS A 3 14.03 23.16 16.44
N ILE A 4 15.12 23.73 15.94
CA ILE A 4 15.16 24.38 14.61
C ILE A 4 15.27 23.32 13.51
N LEU A 5 16.01 22.23 13.76
CA LEU A 5 16.05 21.08 12.84
C LEU A 5 14.67 20.42 12.68
N PHE A 6 13.85 20.49 13.71
CA PHE A 6 12.52 19.89 13.78
C PHE A 6 11.49 20.61 12.89
N LEU A 7 11.52 21.95 12.87
CA LEU A 7 10.65 22.73 12.00
C LEU A 7 11.01 22.52 10.53
N ALA A 8 12.31 22.35 10.24
CA ALA A 8 12.79 22.05 8.89
C ALA A 8 12.37 20.66 8.41
N LEU A 9 12.43 19.61 9.27
CA LEU A 9 11.96 18.27 8.89
C LEU A 9 10.44 18.18 8.72
N SER A 10 9.66 18.84 9.58
CA SER A 10 8.20 18.91 9.41
C SER A 10 7.80 19.67 8.14
N LEU A 11 8.56 20.70 7.74
CA LEU A 11 8.37 21.36 6.45
C LEU A 11 8.80 20.46 5.27
N ILE A 12 9.85 19.65 5.43
CA ILE A 12 10.30 18.74 4.38
C ILE A 12 9.24 17.65 4.14
N PHE A 13 8.54 17.16 5.16
CA PHE A 13 7.44 16.22 4.98
C PHE A 13 6.21 16.85 4.29
N LEU A 14 5.99 18.15 4.49
CA LEU A 14 4.97 18.90 3.74
C LEU A 14 5.45 19.22 2.32
N PHE A 15 6.77 19.36 2.08
CA PHE A 15 7.37 19.69 0.79
C PHE A 15 7.74 18.47 -0.08
N VAL A 16 7.86 17.26 0.47
CA VAL A 16 8.04 16.03 -0.33
C VAL A 16 6.82 15.77 -1.25
N PHE A 17 5.72 16.47 -0.98
CA PHE A 17 4.51 16.45 -1.80
C PHE A 17 4.29 17.71 -2.65
N VAL A 18 5.15 18.72 -2.57
CA VAL A 18 5.04 19.92 -3.40
C VAL A 18 6.24 19.97 -4.35
N SER A 19 5.98 19.72 -5.62
CA SER A 19 6.92 19.81 -6.74
C SER A 19 7.80 21.07 -6.64
N CYS A 20 9.11 20.88 -6.70
CA CYS A 20 10.05 21.96 -6.97
C CYS A 20 9.87 22.44 -8.42
N ASP A 21 9.21 23.56 -8.63
CA ASP A 21 9.36 24.34 -9.84
C ASP A 21 10.46 25.38 -9.59
N ASP A 22 11.58 25.21 -10.29
CA ASP A 22 12.83 25.96 -10.10
C ASP A 22 12.74 27.30 -10.84
N SER A 23 11.83 28.19 -10.40
CA SER A 23 11.89 29.60 -10.79
C SER A 23 11.27 30.50 -9.74
N THR A 24 12.15 31.28 -9.10
CA THR A 24 11.85 32.42 -8.22
C THR A 24 11.51 32.11 -6.76
N LEU A 25 12.51 31.75 -5.96
CA LEU A 25 12.48 32.06 -4.54
C LEU A 25 12.71 33.58 -4.39
N PRO A 26 11.82 34.34 -3.75
CA PRO A 26 12.14 35.69 -3.35
C PRO A 26 13.19 35.64 -2.24
N ASP A 27 14.20 36.53 -2.32
CA ASP A 27 15.20 36.73 -1.29
C ASP A 27 14.53 36.87 0.09
N LEU A 28 14.80 35.92 0.98
CA LEU A 28 14.39 36.02 2.37
C LEU A 28 15.21 37.13 3.02
N PRO A 29 14.59 38.11 3.70
CA PRO A 29 15.33 39.12 4.43
C PRO A 29 16.12 38.49 5.59
N ASP A 30 17.36 38.92 5.76
CA ASP A 30 18.20 38.58 6.90
C ASP A 30 17.43 38.81 8.22
N MET A 31 17.12 37.72 8.92
CA MET A 31 16.53 37.81 10.25
C MET A 31 17.64 38.05 11.27
N ASP A 32 17.72 39.30 11.71
CA ASP A 32 18.58 39.77 12.77
C ASP A 32 18.21 39.09 14.11
N GLU A 33 19.23 38.66 14.85
CA GLU A 33 19.11 37.95 16.13
C GLU A 33 18.65 38.88 17.27
N SER A 34 17.41 39.32 17.27
CA SER A 34 16.83 39.92 18.47
C SER A 34 15.29 39.93 18.45
N MET A 35 14.69 38.86 18.88
CA MET A 35 13.32 38.92 19.36
C MET A 35 13.24 38.42 20.80
N ASP A 36 13.05 39.37 21.69
CA ASP A 36 12.66 39.16 23.09
C ASP A 36 11.29 38.43 23.14
N VAL A 37 11.26 37.36 23.93
CA VAL A 37 10.05 36.58 24.18
C VAL A 37 9.37 37.21 25.42
N ASP A 38 8.52 38.16 25.24
CA ASP A 38 7.62 38.64 26.31
C ASP A 38 6.15 38.46 25.90
N ALA A 39 5.52 37.65 26.72
CA ALA A 39 4.11 37.65 27.13
C ALA A 39 3.01 37.78 26.04
N PHE A 40 2.39 36.64 25.73
CA PHE A 40 0.98 36.63 25.28
C PHE A 40 0.09 36.30 26.49
N GLU A 41 -0.58 37.31 27.01
CA GLU A 41 -1.71 37.16 27.91
C GLU A 41 -2.93 36.68 27.13
N ILE A 42 -3.52 35.56 27.60
CA ILE A 42 -4.80 35.07 27.13
C ILE A 42 -5.90 35.85 27.85
N GLY A 43 -6.60 36.70 27.11
CA GLY A 43 -7.79 37.38 27.60
C GLY A 43 -9.01 36.47 27.56
N ASP A 44 -9.61 36.30 28.72
CA ASP A 44 -10.95 35.69 28.88
C ASP A 44 -12.00 36.64 28.28
N GLU A 45 -12.79 36.17 27.34
CA GLU A 45 -14.03 36.84 26.95
C GLU A 45 -15.26 36.02 27.34
N GLU A 46 -16.13 36.72 28.01
CA GLU A 46 -17.30 36.32 28.74
C GLU A 46 -18.42 35.78 27.83
N THR A 47 -19.13 34.88 28.44
CA THR A 47 -20.44 34.33 28.05
C THR A 47 -21.51 35.39 27.88
N ALA A 48 -22.24 35.39 26.78
CA ALA A 48 -23.57 35.99 26.67
C ALA A 48 -24.63 34.92 26.42
N ASP A 49 -25.43 34.74 27.43
CA ASP A 49 -26.69 34.03 27.51
C ASP A 49 -27.76 34.80 26.71
N ASP A 50 -28.49 34.17 25.80
CA ASP A 50 -29.82 34.65 25.47
C ASP A 50 -30.72 33.48 25.05
N SER A 51 -31.68 33.26 25.94
CA SER A 51 -32.85 32.43 25.82
C SER A 51 -33.88 33.07 24.85
N ASP A 52 -34.57 32.32 23.99
CA ASP A 52 -36.02 32.23 24.05
C ASP A 52 -36.67 31.40 22.91
N GLN A 53 -37.60 30.58 23.36
CA GLN A 53 -38.89 30.23 22.79
C GLN A 53 -39.05 29.15 21.70
N ASN A 54 -39.53 28.03 22.19
CA ASN A 54 -40.45 27.04 21.63
C ASN A 54 -41.85 27.64 21.26
N PRO A 55 -42.80 26.83 20.81
CA PRO A 55 -42.90 25.68 19.90
C PRO A 55 -44.02 25.86 18.83
N VAL A 56 -44.00 25.07 17.77
CA VAL A 56 -45.29 24.74 17.07
C VAL A 56 -45.34 23.25 16.76
N ASN A 57 -46.33 22.67 17.36
CA ASN A 57 -46.86 21.35 17.23
C ASN A 57 -47.79 21.30 16.00
N ASP A 58 -47.61 20.35 15.07
CA ASP A 58 -48.72 19.92 14.22
C ASP A 58 -48.62 18.43 13.92
N SER A 59 -49.51 17.74 14.61
CA SER A 59 -49.91 16.36 14.41
C SER A 59 -50.80 16.24 13.17
N VAL A 60 -50.42 15.32 12.24
CA VAL A 60 -51.39 14.81 11.25
C VAL A 60 -51.38 13.28 11.33
N GLU A 61 -52.51 12.75 11.78
CA GLU A 61 -52.84 11.33 11.79
C GLU A 61 -53.05 10.77 10.37
N PRO A 62 -52.87 9.45 10.18
CA PRO A 62 -52.99 8.80 8.88
C PRO A 62 -54.49 8.47 8.59
N ALA A 63 -54.90 8.73 7.37
CA ALA A 63 -56.13 8.22 6.83
C ALA A 63 -55.97 6.76 6.34
N ASP A 64 -56.84 5.94 6.92
CA ASP A 64 -57.19 4.57 6.55
C ASP A 64 -58.04 4.62 5.27
N ASP A 65 -57.66 3.96 4.20
CA ASP A 65 -58.56 3.61 3.10
C ASP A 65 -58.18 2.24 2.54
N SER A 66 -58.95 1.29 2.99
CA SER A 66 -59.07 -0.05 2.45
C SER A 66 -59.87 -0.02 1.14
N ASP A 67 -59.25 -0.45 0.04
CA ASP A 67 -60.02 -0.95 -1.11
C ASP A 67 -59.44 -2.29 -1.57
N GLU A 68 -60.18 -3.32 -1.24
CA GLU A 68 -60.07 -4.67 -1.82
C GLU A 68 -60.43 -4.63 -3.30
N ALA A 69 -59.46 -4.88 -4.17
CA ALA A 69 -59.73 -5.22 -5.56
C ALA A 69 -59.39 -6.69 -5.81
N ASN A 70 -60.43 -7.49 -5.97
CA ASN A 70 -60.44 -8.83 -6.52
C ASN A 70 -59.70 -8.87 -7.86
N ILE A 71 -58.67 -9.72 -7.97
CA ILE A 71 -58.10 -10.13 -9.23
C ILE A 71 -58.39 -11.64 -9.40
N PRO A 72 -59.00 -12.08 -10.52
CA PRO A 72 -59.34 -13.48 -10.73
C PRO A 72 -58.09 -14.31 -11.05
N ASP A 73 -58.08 -15.54 -10.51
CA ASP A 73 -57.21 -16.64 -10.90
C ASP A 73 -57.34 -16.89 -12.40
N ASP A 74 -56.24 -16.78 -13.11
CA ASP A 74 -56.12 -17.35 -14.47
C ASP A 74 -54.78 -17.99 -14.70
N ASP A 75 -54.92 -19.27 -14.86
CA ASP A 75 -54.22 -20.24 -15.72
C ASP A 75 -52.68 -20.40 -15.63
N SER A 76 -52.38 -21.54 -15.05
CA SER A 76 -51.09 -22.20 -15.06
C SER A 76 -50.53 -22.41 -16.49
N THR A 77 -49.55 -21.63 -16.86
CA THR A 77 -48.59 -22.02 -17.90
C THR A 77 -47.30 -22.49 -17.22
N GLU A 78 -47.11 -23.80 -17.20
CA GLU A 78 -45.84 -24.43 -16.87
C GLU A 78 -44.75 -23.87 -17.81
N ILE A 79 -43.85 -23.04 -17.24
CA ILE A 79 -42.59 -22.67 -17.89
C ILE A 79 -41.70 -23.90 -17.78
N PRO A 80 -41.19 -24.47 -18.89
CA PRO A 80 -40.24 -25.56 -18.81
C PRO A 80 -39.01 -25.11 -18.06
N ASP A 81 -38.63 -25.87 -17.03
CA ASP A 81 -37.37 -25.79 -16.34
C ASP A 81 -36.24 -25.83 -17.40
N ASN A 82 -35.68 -24.67 -17.72
CA ASN A 82 -34.39 -24.59 -18.36
C ASN A 82 -33.40 -25.07 -17.32
N GLU A 83 -33.05 -26.36 -17.42
CA GLU A 83 -31.88 -26.89 -16.72
C GLU A 83 -30.69 -25.98 -17.05
N LYS A 84 -30.28 -25.19 -16.06
CA LYS A 84 -28.99 -24.51 -16.09
C LYS A 84 -27.97 -25.60 -16.44
N PRO A 85 -27.08 -25.38 -17.42
CA PRO A 85 -25.99 -26.32 -17.63
C PRO A 85 -25.25 -26.44 -16.29
N ASP A 86 -25.09 -27.67 -15.85
CA ASP A 86 -24.30 -28.06 -14.68
C ASP A 86 -22.87 -27.52 -14.95
N GLU A 87 -22.56 -26.36 -14.39
CA GLU A 87 -21.21 -25.79 -14.43
C GLU A 87 -20.37 -26.78 -13.62
N THR A 88 -19.72 -27.70 -14.30
CA THR A 88 -18.66 -28.52 -13.69
C THR A 88 -17.70 -27.52 -13.04
N PRO A 89 -17.41 -27.66 -11.73
CA PRO A 89 -16.41 -26.82 -11.08
C PRO A 89 -15.15 -26.87 -11.94
N ASP A 90 -14.65 -25.68 -12.31
CA ASP A 90 -13.35 -25.59 -12.97
C ASP A 90 -12.36 -26.37 -12.10
N GLU A 91 -11.82 -27.48 -12.63
CA GLU A 91 -10.74 -28.21 -11.98
C GLU A 91 -9.60 -27.22 -11.84
N GLU A 92 -9.30 -26.82 -10.61
CA GLU A 92 -8.14 -25.95 -10.32
C GLU A 92 -6.90 -26.63 -10.92
N GLU A 93 -6.28 -26.00 -11.91
CA GLU A 93 -5.01 -26.50 -12.43
C GLU A 93 -4.01 -26.59 -11.27
N PRO A 94 -3.26 -27.71 -11.18
CA PRO A 94 -2.28 -27.87 -10.10
C PRO A 94 -1.28 -26.73 -10.19
N GLU A 95 -1.08 -26.02 -9.06
CA GLU A 95 -0.11 -24.96 -9.02
C GLU A 95 1.30 -25.49 -9.28
N PRO A 96 2.13 -24.67 -9.95
CA PRO A 96 3.51 -25.03 -10.20
C PRO A 96 4.27 -25.23 -8.87
N GLU A 97 5.04 -26.30 -8.78
CA GLU A 97 5.86 -26.61 -7.61
C GLU A 97 6.99 -25.56 -7.48
N ILE A 98 7.13 -24.95 -6.29
CA ILE A 98 8.21 -24.03 -6.00
C ILE A 98 9.53 -24.83 -5.95
N ALA A 99 10.50 -24.46 -6.80
CA ALA A 99 11.80 -25.08 -6.88
C ALA A 99 12.81 -24.44 -5.90
N ALA A 100 12.76 -23.12 -5.76
CA ALA A 100 13.62 -22.34 -4.90
C ALA A 100 12.95 -21.01 -4.55
N SER A 101 13.50 -20.32 -3.55
CA SER A 101 13.13 -18.95 -3.22
C SER A 101 14.36 -18.10 -2.90
N HIS A 102 14.23 -16.81 -3.13
CA HIS A 102 15.33 -15.85 -3.03
C HIS A 102 14.80 -14.56 -2.38
N ILE A 103 15.67 -13.87 -1.65
CA ILE A 103 15.37 -12.53 -1.15
C ILE A 103 15.93 -11.52 -2.13
N ILE A 104 15.11 -10.56 -2.54
CA ILE A 104 15.53 -9.40 -3.33
C ILE A 104 15.38 -8.17 -2.45
N VAL A 105 16.41 -7.34 -2.44
CA VAL A 105 16.48 -6.10 -1.67
C VAL A 105 16.83 -4.95 -2.59
N ALA A 106 16.00 -3.92 -2.64
CA ALA A 106 16.34 -2.63 -3.22
C ALA A 106 16.77 -1.68 -2.11
N THR A 107 17.82 -0.91 -2.37
CA THR A 107 18.35 0.10 -1.45
C THR A 107 18.62 1.41 -2.18
N VAL A 108 18.74 2.50 -1.44
CA VAL A 108 19.03 3.82 -1.97
C VAL A 108 20.11 4.50 -1.12
N GLY A 109 20.99 5.27 -1.73
CA GLY A 109 22.01 6.07 -1.01
C GLY A 109 21.41 7.26 -0.28
N GLY A 110 20.18 7.68 -0.67
CA GLY A 110 19.38 8.76 -0.11
C GLY A 110 18.28 9.12 -1.10
N TYR A 111 17.17 9.64 -0.60
CA TYR A 111 16.04 10.01 -1.47
C TYR A 111 16.39 11.17 -2.41
N ASP A 112 17.32 12.03 -2.00
CA ASP A 112 17.84 13.20 -2.72
C ASP A 112 19.15 12.93 -3.46
N VAL A 113 19.63 11.67 -3.47
CA VAL A 113 20.86 11.29 -4.16
C VAL A 113 20.51 10.71 -5.53
N PRO A 114 20.86 11.42 -6.63
CA PRO A 114 20.54 10.97 -7.98
C PRO A 114 21.09 9.58 -8.29
N MET A 115 20.27 8.76 -8.98
CA MET A 115 20.67 7.44 -9.49
C MET A 115 21.32 6.52 -8.45
N SER A 116 21.03 6.72 -7.15
CA SER A 116 21.65 5.99 -6.04
C SER A 116 20.97 4.67 -5.71
N GLY A 117 20.04 4.23 -6.54
CA GLY A 117 19.35 2.96 -6.36
C GLY A 117 20.26 1.76 -6.67
N HIS A 118 20.22 0.77 -5.77
CA HIS A 118 20.91 -0.51 -5.92
C HIS A 118 19.92 -1.65 -5.73
N VAL A 119 20.22 -2.81 -6.30
CA VAL A 119 19.45 -4.04 -6.08
C VAL A 119 20.38 -5.19 -5.76
N TYR A 120 19.99 -5.97 -4.77
CA TYR A 120 20.73 -7.11 -4.26
C TYR A 120 19.83 -8.33 -4.20
N TYR A 121 20.43 -9.52 -4.13
CA TYR A 121 19.72 -10.76 -3.86
C TYR A 121 20.49 -11.68 -2.93
N ALA A 122 19.79 -12.52 -2.19
CA ALA A 122 20.33 -13.65 -1.45
C ALA A 122 19.79 -14.95 -2.07
N GLU A 123 20.67 -15.78 -2.61
CA GLU A 123 20.31 -17.08 -3.17
C GLU A 123 19.79 -18.03 -2.08
N ASN A 124 18.72 -18.75 -2.37
CA ASN A 124 18.12 -19.70 -1.43
C ASN A 124 17.92 -19.11 -0.03
N GLU A 125 17.65 -17.80 0.03
CA GLU A 125 17.42 -17.04 1.26
C GLU A 125 18.57 -17.11 2.29
N SER A 126 19.79 -17.38 1.84
CA SER A 126 20.96 -17.49 2.70
C SER A 126 21.52 -16.12 3.02
N LEU A 127 21.10 -15.51 4.14
CA LEU A 127 21.71 -14.27 4.64
C LEU A 127 23.14 -14.48 5.16
N MET A 128 23.53 -15.70 5.48
CA MET A 128 24.89 -16.02 5.94
C MET A 128 25.96 -15.81 4.87
N ASP A 129 25.58 -15.95 3.59
CA ASP A 129 26.47 -15.73 2.44
C ASP A 129 26.51 -14.26 1.98
N GLY A 130 25.75 -13.39 2.66
CA GLY A 130 25.58 -11.99 2.33
C GLY A 130 24.71 -11.75 1.11
N LEU A 131 24.53 -10.49 0.74
CA LEU A 131 23.80 -10.07 -0.44
C LEU A 131 24.76 -9.92 -1.62
N LYS A 132 24.31 -10.35 -2.79
CA LYS A 132 25.00 -10.17 -4.07
C LYS A 132 24.37 -9.01 -4.83
N GLU A 133 25.17 -8.01 -5.19
CA GLU A 133 24.71 -6.88 -5.97
C GLU A 133 24.48 -7.25 -7.43
N ILE A 134 23.41 -6.72 -8.02
CA ILE A 134 23.13 -6.77 -9.45
C ILE A 134 23.45 -5.40 -10.03
N LEU A 135 24.48 -5.34 -10.86
CA LEU A 135 24.94 -4.08 -11.41
C LEU A 135 23.99 -3.57 -12.52
N VAL A 136 23.50 -2.35 -12.36
CA VAL A 136 22.78 -1.60 -13.38
C VAL A 136 23.65 -0.42 -13.81
N ALA A 137 24.03 -0.40 -15.07
CA ALA A 137 24.91 0.65 -15.59
C ALA A 137 24.18 2.01 -15.52
N GLY A 138 24.79 2.97 -14.83
CA GLY A 138 24.20 4.29 -14.62
C GLY A 138 23.36 4.44 -13.33
N GLY A 139 23.19 3.33 -12.58
CA GLY A 139 22.36 3.31 -11.36
C GLY A 139 20.87 3.22 -11.66
N MET A 140 20.05 3.35 -10.63
CA MET A 140 18.59 3.36 -10.71
C MET A 140 18.03 4.57 -9.94
N GLY A 141 16.93 5.14 -10.45
CA GLY A 141 16.31 6.32 -9.87
C GLY A 141 16.08 7.41 -10.91
N SER A 142 16.05 8.66 -10.47
CA SER A 142 15.96 9.85 -11.32
C SER A 142 17.17 10.77 -11.15
N SER A 143 17.19 11.87 -11.91
CA SER A 143 18.18 12.94 -11.73
C SER A 143 18.05 13.64 -10.37
N ASP A 144 16.90 13.55 -9.73
CA ASP A 144 16.56 14.26 -8.51
C ASP A 144 16.58 13.37 -7.27
N GLY A 145 16.69 12.05 -7.46
CA GLY A 145 16.78 11.11 -6.36
C GLY A 145 16.44 9.66 -6.72
N ALA A 146 16.39 8.80 -5.74
CA ALA A 146 16.00 7.42 -5.88
C ALA A 146 14.97 7.02 -4.81
N ASP A 147 13.81 6.56 -5.26
CA ASP A 147 12.80 5.90 -4.45
C ASP A 147 12.33 4.67 -5.23
N LEU A 148 12.42 3.50 -4.63
CA LEU A 148 12.29 2.23 -5.34
C LEU A 148 11.29 1.30 -4.65
N ASN A 149 10.56 0.53 -5.46
CA ASN A 149 9.78 -0.61 -5.04
C ASN A 149 10.20 -1.86 -5.83
N LEU A 150 9.75 -3.04 -5.41
CA LEU A 150 10.05 -4.33 -6.01
C LEU A 150 8.76 -5.07 -6.38
N ALA A 151 8.76 -5.67 -7.56
CA ALA A 151 7.75 -6.59 -8.02
C ALA A 151 8.40 -7.91 -8.46
N ALA A 152 7.93 -9.05 -7.94
CA ALA A 152 8.39 -10.37 -8.33
C ALA A 152 7.31 -11.11 -9.13
N PHE A 153 7.72 -11.85 -10.15
CA PHE A 153 6.87 -12.67 -11.01
C PHE A 153 7.64 -13.91 -11.49
N ALA A 154 6.96 -14.85 -12.12
CA ALA A 154 7.57 -16.15 -12.46
C ALA A 154 8.82 -16.02 -13.33
N GLU A 155 8.78 -15.15 -14.36
CA GLU A 155 9.86 -14.99 -15.34
C GLU A 155 10.96 -14.03 -14.88
N GLY A 156 10.93 -13.54 -13.63
CA GLY A 156 11.93 -12.63 -13.12
C GLY A 156 11.41 -11.70 -12.05
N PHE A 157 11.91 -10.48 -12.04
CA PHE A 157 11.45 -9.41 -11.18
C PHE A 157 11.69 -8.04 -11.80
N ALA A 158 11.10 -7.02 -11.24
CA ALA A 158 11.36 -5.65 -11.62
C ALA A 158 11.57 -4.73 -10.41
N VAL A 159 12.41 -3.71 -10.62
CA VAL A 159 12.48 -2.55 -9.73
C VAL A 159 11.62 -1.45 -10.34
N VAL A 160 10.69 -0.95 -9.53
CA VAL A 160 9.78 0.14 -9.89
C VAL A 160 10.37 1.43 -9.35
N GLY A 161 10.81 2.30 -10.23
CA GLY A 161 11.24 3.65 -9.87
C GLY A 161 10.02 4.49 -9.50
N ARG A 162 9.91 4.80 -8.23
CA ARG A 162 8.87 5.66 -7.68
C ARG A 162 9.27 7.13 -7.80
N HIS A 163 8.40 8.01 -7.35
CA HIS A 163 8.60 9.43 -7.42
C HIS A 163 8.93 9.87 -8.86
N ASP A 164 9.90 10.72 -9.12
CA ASP A 164 10.19 11.31 -10.44
C ASP A 164 10.84 10.35 -11.46
N SER A 165 11.13 9.12 -11.08
CA SER A 165 11.86 8.19 -11.94
C SER A 165 11.09 7.75 -13.19
N SER A 166 9.80 7.41 -13.04
CA SER A 166 8.95 6.84 -14.09
C SER A 166 9.58 5.67 -14.87
N SER A 167 10.61 5.02 -14.31
CA SER A 167 11.35 3.92 -14.92
C SER A 167 11.05 2.58 -14.25
N LEU A 168 10.95 1.54 -15.08
CA LEU A 168 10.87 0.15 -14.68
C LEU A 168 12.14 -0.56 -15.12
N TYR A 169 12.84 -1.18 -14.18
CA TYR A 169 14.07 -1.93 -14.45
C TYR A 169 13.76 -3.42 -14.35
N PHE A 170 13.83 -4.14 -15.47
CA PHE A 170 13.51 -5.55 -15.55
C PHE A 170 14.75 -6.41 -15.38
N PHE A 171 14.58 -7.54 -14.69
CA PHE A 171 15.63 -8.52 -14.41
C PHE A 171 15.14 -9.93 -14.73
N THR A 172 16.04 -10.72 -15.28
CA THR A 172 15.80 -12.13 -15.61
C THR A 172 15.72 -13.00 -14.35
N PRO A 173 15.21 -14.26 -14.42
CA PRO A 173 15.19 -15.17 -13.29
C PRO A 173 16.57 -15.44 -12.67
N ASP A 174 17.63 -15.41 -13.47
CA ASP A 174 19.03 -15.60 -13.06
C ASP A 174 19.72 -14.29 -12.60
N PHE A 175 18.94 -13.32 -12.15
CA PHE A 175 19.38 -12.06 -11.54
C PHE A 175 20.27 -11.18 -12.44
N LYS A 176 19.97 -11.12 -13.73
CA LYS A 176 20.67 -10.23 -14.67
C LYS A 176 19.76 -9.08 -15.07
N PHE A 177 20.32 -7.88 -15.15
CA PHE A 177 19.62 -6.75 -15.75
C PHE A 177 19.27 -7.05 -17.21
N GLU A 178 18.01 -6.89 -17.57
CA GLU A 178 17.48 -7.14 -18.90
C GLU A 178 17.26 -5.84 -19.68
N SER A 179 16.45 -4.93 -19.10
CA SER A 179 16.04 -3.71 -19.79
C SER A 179 15.49 -2.67 -18.83
N GLU A 180 15.55 -1.41 -19.26
CA GLU A 180 14.83 -0.30 -18.68
C GLU A 180 13.69 0.12 -19.62
N ILE A 181 12.49 0.31 -19.07
CA ILE A 181 11.33 0.84 -19.78
C ILE A 181 10.84 2.07 -19.03
N GLN A 182 10.79 3.20 -19.71
CA GLN A 182 10.23 4.42 -19.16
C GLN A 182 8.74 4.52 -19.46
N ILE A 183 7.95 4.68 -18.43
CA ILE A 183 6.54 5.06 -18.56
C ILE A 183 6.51 6.57 -18.77
N LYS A 184 6.34 6.98 -20.03
CA LYS A 184 6.33 8.40 -20.43
C LYS A 184 4.93 8.87 -20.79
N PRO A 185 4.07 9.22 -19.83
CA PRO A 185 3.05 10.21 -20.11
C PRO A 185 3.72 11.59 -20.14
N ASP A 186 3.05 12.57 -20.71
CA ASP A 186 3.55 13.96 -20.79
C ASP A 186 3.67 14.68 -19.43
N THR A 187 3.56 13.95 -18.32
CA THR A 187 3.54 14.47 -16.95
C THR A 187 4.10 13.48 -15.96
N TYR A 188 4.48 13.97 -14.80
CA TYR A 188 4.91 13.24 -13.62
C TYR A 188 4.00 12.06 -13.25
N ILE A 189 4.61 10.91 -12.99
CA ILE A 189 3.94 9.71 -12.46
C ILE A 189 4.70 9.25 -11.22
N ASN A 190 3.98 9.12 -10.09
CA ASN A 190 4.49 8.48 -8.91
C ASN A 190 4.06 7.01 -8.87
N MET A 191 4.79 6.14 -9.57
CA MET A 191 4.50 4.70 -9.57
C MET A 191 4.63 4.13 -8.16
N GLN A 192 3.69 3.26 -7.78
CA GLN A 192 3.65 2.70 -6.43
C GLN A 192 3.92 1.21 -6.38
N ASP A 193 3.30 0.47 -7.27
CA ASP A 193 3.37 -0.99 -7.30
C ASP A 193 3.25 -1.51 -8.72
N MET A 194 3.68 -2.76 -8.94
CA MET A 194 3.56 -3.45 -10.22
C MET A 194 3.22 -4.92 -9.98
N VAL A 195 2.30 -5.44 -10.77
CA VAL A 195 1.94 -6.86 -10.79
C VAL A 195 1.90 -7.38 -12.22
N TYR A 196 2.09 -8.69 -12.39
CA TYR A 196 1.99 -9.37 -13.68
C TYR A 196 0.58 -9.94 -13.88
N ASN A 197 0.00 -9.68 -15.06
CA ASN A 197 -1.25 -10.30 -15.54
C ASN A 197 -0.94 -11.49 -16.43
N PRO A 198 -1.05 -12.74 -15.95
CA PRO A 198 -0.70 -13.92 -16.72
C PRO A 198 -1.70 -14.22 -17.86
N PHE A 199 -2.93 -13.70 -17.80
CA PHE A 199 -3.95 -13.95 -18.82
C PHE A 199 -3.70 -13.20 -20.13
N LYS A 200 -2.97 -12.09 -20.07
CA LYS A 200 -2.70 -11.23 -21.25
C LYS A 200 -1.22 -11.01 -21.52
N ASP A 201 -0.34 -11.58 -20.68
CA ASP A 201 1.10 -11.33 -20.72
C ASP A 201 1.42 -9.81 -20.67
N GLU A 202 0.90 -9.16 -19.63
CA GLU A 202 0.99 -7.73 -19.42
C GLU A 202 1.37 -7.41 -17.98
N PHE A 203 1.95 -6.24 -17.74
CA PHE A 203 2.20 -5.72 -16.39
C PHE A 203 1.20 -4.62 -16.11
N VAL A 204 0.67 -4.62 -14.89
CA VAL A 204 -0.20 -3.55 -14.39
C VAL A 204 0.57 -2.75 -13.35
N ILE A 205 0.56 -1.42 -13.50
CA ILE A 205 1.31 -0.48 -12.67
C ILE A 205 0.33 0.52 -12.04
N SER A 206 0.36 0.64 -10.72
CA SER A 206 -0.38 1.66 -9.99
C SER A 206 0.43 2.95 -9.87
N SER A 207 -0.26 4.07 -9.70
CA SER A 207 0.35 5.39 -9.58
C SER A 207 -0.40 6.25 -8.57
N LEU A 208 0.32 6.71 -7.55
CA LEU A 208 -0.20 7.59 -6.51
C LEU A 208 -0.14 9.05 -6.98
N ASN A 209 -0.97 9.42 -7.92
CA ASN A 209 -1.05 10.80 -8.37
C ASN A 209 -2.27 11.45 -7.74
N TYR A 210 -2.06 12.31 -6.77
CA TYR A 210 -3.11 13.18 -6.27
C TYR A 210 -3.02 14.56 -6.91
N ASP A 211 -4.15 15.23 -7.01
CA ASP A 211 -4.25 16.52 -7.67
C ASP A 211 -3.41 17.58 -6.92
N THR A 212 -2.29 17.96 -7.53
CA THR A 212 -1.51 19.10 -7.04
C THR A 212 -1.74 20.28 -7.99
N PRO A 213 -1.66 21.53 -7.51
CA PRO A 213 -1.82 22.72 -8.35
C PRO A 213 -0.88 22.79 -9.55
N THR A 214 0.20 22.01 -9.55
CA THR A 214 1.21 21.90 -10.61
C THR A 214 0.97 20.74 -11.58
N SER A 215 0.14 19.76 -11.22
CA SER A 215 -0.20 18.61 -12.06
C SER A 215 -1.17 19.03 -13.15
N LYS A 216 -0.71 19.09 -14.40
CA LYS A 216 -1.55 19.48 -15.56
C LYS A 216 -2.43 18.34 -16.09
N LYS A 217 -2.18 17.10 -15.71
CA LYS A 217 -2.96 15.92 -16.07
C LYS A 217 -3.12 15.05 -14.84
N ASN A 218 -4.35 14.74 -14.49
CA ASN A 218 -4.66 13.88 -13.38
C ASN A 218 -4.74 12.42 -13.85
N TYR A 219 -3.88 11.56 -13.30
CA TYR A 219 -3.91 10.11 -13.50
C TYR A 219 -4.29 9.37 -12.21
N SER A 220 -4.77 10.10 -11.22
CA SER A 220 -5.04 9.57 -9.88
C SER A 220 -6.14 8.51 -9.83
N ASN A 221 -6.97 8.41 -10.87
CA ASN A 221 -8.00 7.39 -11.01
C ASN A 221 -7.65 6.30 -12.05
N LYS A 222 -6.37 6.20 -12.45
CA LYS A 222 -5.93 5.30 -13.52
C LYS A 222 -4.79 4.41 -13.09
N ILE A 223 -4.70 3.24 -13.74
CA ILE A 223 -3.55 2.36 -13.74
C ILE A 223 -2.98 2.28 -15.14
N PHE A 224 -1.69 1.92 -15.24
CA PHE A 224 -1.00 1.73 -16.51
C PHE A 224 -0.89 0.24 -16.81
N ILE A 225 -1.14 -0.14 -18.04
CA ILE A 225 -0.98 -1.50 -18.55
C ILE A 225 0.15 -1.49 -19.55
N LEU A 226 1.22 -2.23 -19.23
CA LEU A 226 2.43 -2.35 -20.04
C LEU A 226 2.50 -3.74 -20.67
N LYS A 227 2.59 -3.78 -21.99
CA LYS A 227 2.95 -4.98 -22.73
C LYS A 227 4.36 -4.87 -23.26
N LYS A 228 5.24 -5.79 -22.84
CA LYS A 228 6.62 -5.89 -23.32
C LYS A 228 6.65 -6.53 -24.71
N THR A 229 6.26 -5.77 -25.74
CA THR A 229 6.32 -6.25 -27.13
C THR A 229 7.61 -5.80 -27.82
N SER A 230 8.15 -6.64 -28.75
CA SER A 230 9.27 -6.25 -29.59
C SER A 230 8.73 -5.65 -30.91
N PRO A 231 9.27 -4.56 -31.46
CA PRO A 231 10.50 -3.85 -31.00
C PRO A 231 10.27 -2.81 -29.91
N GLU A 232 9.05 -2.39 -29.64
CA GLU A 232 8.74 -1.34 -28.65
C GLU A 232 7.61 -1.76 -27.72
N PRO A 233 7.71 -1.42 -26.41
CA PRO A 233 6.62 -1.68 -25.46
C PRO A 233 5.40 -0.81 -25.78
N THR A 234 4.22 -1.32 -25.50
CA THR A 234 2.99 -0.54 -25.55
C THR A 234 2.48 -0.27 -24.15
N ILE A 235 2.05 0.96 -23.93
CA ILE A 235 1.49 1.41 -22.66
C ILE A 235 0.09 1.95 -22.91
N THR A 236 -0.88 1.40 -22.20
CA THR A 236 -2.28 1.88 -22.21
C THR A 236 -2.69 2.25 -20.79
N MET A 237 -3.77 3.02 -20.65
CA MET A 237 -4.31 3.42 -19.36
C MET A 237 -5.71 2.84 -19.21
N LEU A 238 -6.01 2.33 -18.01
CA LEU A 238 -7.34 1.89 -17.60
C LEU A 238 -7.83 2.80 -16.48
N GLU A 239 -9.00 3.37 -16.64
CA GLU A 239 -9.70 4.10 -15.59
C GLU A 239 -10.34 3.10 -14.64
N ILE A 240 -10.04 3.22 -13.33
CA ILE A 240 -10.47 2.27 -12.30
C ILE A 240 -11.43 2.89 -11.28
N SER A 241 -11.73 4.17 -11.42
CA SER A 241 -12.68 4.90 -10.59
C SER A 241 -13.15 6.15 -11.31
N ASP A 242 -14.40 6.53 -11.10
CA ASP A 242 -14.94 7.83 -11.51
C ASP A 242 -14.44 8.97 -10.61
N ASP A 243 -13.84 8.65 -9.47
CA ASP A 243 -13.29 9.62 -8.52
C ASP A 243 -11.85 9.97 -8.88
N GLU A 244 -11.63 11.22 -9.27
CA GLU A 244 -10.31 11.73 -9.60
C GLU A 244 -9.31 11.73 -8.44
N SER A 245 -9.75 11.51 -7.21
CA SER A 245 -8.90 11.39 -6.02
C SER A 245 -8.51 9.94 -5.66
N ALA A 246 -8.88 8.94 -6.45
CA ALA A 246 -8.77 7.52 -6.11
C ALA A 246 -7.38 7.08 -5.62
N SER A 247 -6.31 7.58 -6.22
CA SER A 247 -4.92 7.36 -5.78
C SER A 247 -4.57 5.88 -5.58
N PRO A 248 -4.51 5.07 -6.67
CA PRO A 248 -4.21 3.64 -6.59
C PRO A 248 -2.79 3.40 -6.05
N ALA A 249 -2.68 2.53 -5.05
CA ALA A 249 -1.43 2.23 -4.36
C ALA A 249 -1.03 0.75 -4.52
N LYS A 250 -1.25 -0.07 -3.50
CA LYS A 250 -0.85 -1.47 -3.48
C LYS A 250 -1.81 -2.36 -4.25
N MET A 251 -1.27 -3.42 -4.84
CA MET A 251 -2.00 -4.32 -5.72
C MET A 251 -1.73 -5.79 -5.41
N LYS A 252 -2.73 -6.65 -5.65
CA LYS A 252 -2.59 -8.11 -5.55
C LYS A 252 -3.44 -8.82 -6.59
N VAL A 253 -2.82 -9.72 -7.35
CA VAL A 253 -3.53 -10.65 -8.24
C VAL A 253 -3.93 -11.89 -7.45
N ILE A 254 -5.22 -12.27 -7.53
CA ILE A 254 -5.78 -13.48 -6.93
C ILE A 254 -6.72 -14.10 -7.98
N GLY A 255 -6.32 -15.24 -8.54
CA GLY A 255 -7.04 -15.83 -9.66
C GLY A 255 -7.13 -14.85 -10.83
N LYS A 256 -8.35 -14.60 -11.33
CA LYS A 256 -8.62 -13.66 -12.44
C LYS A 256 -8.85 -12.23 -11.99
N LYS A 257 -8.77 -11.94 -10.70
CA LYS A 257 -9.06 -10.62 -10.13
C LYS A 257 -7.77 -9.90 -9.71
N LEU A 258 -7.73 -8.62 -9.98
CA LEU A 258 -6.72 -7.70 -9.45
C LEU A 258 -7.38 -6.79 -8.42
N PHE A 259 -6.94 -6.90 -7.17
CA PHE A 259 -7.35 -6.02 -6.09
C PHE A 259 -6.39 -4.84 -5.99
N ILE A 260 -6.91 -3.62 -5.93
CA ILE A 260 -6.13 -2.38 -5.90
C ILE A 260 -6.60 -1.51 -4.73
N ALA A 261 -5.71 -1.19 -3.81
CA ALA A 261 -5.99 -0.26 -2.72
C ALA A 261 -6.11 1.17 -3.26
N LEU A 262 -7.22 1.85 -2.97
CA LEU A 262 -7.47 3.23 -3.36
C LEU A 262 -7.44 4.11 -2.11
N GLN A 263 -6.41 4.98 -2.02
CA GLN A 263 -6.22 5.85 -0.86
C GLN A 263 -7.15 7.06 -0.85
N ASN A 264 -7.69 7.46 -2.00
CA ASN A 264 -8.60 8.60 -2.16
C ASN A 264 -8.07 9.89 -1.51
N LEU A 265 -6.84 10.27 -1.91
CA LEU A 265 -6.13 11.41 -1.34
C LEU A 265 -6.58 12.73 -1.98
N ASN A 266 -6.90 13.70 -1.13
CA ASN A 266 -7.12 15.07 -1.58
C ASN A 266 -5.77 15.83 -1.78
N THR A 267 -5.82 17.09 -2.19
CA THR A 267 -4.65 17.95 -2.42
C THR A 267 -3.75 18.17 -1.19
N GLN A 268 -4.22 17.82 -0.01
CA GLN A 268 -3.48 17.89 1.25
C GLN A 268 -2.96 16.51 1.69
N ALA A 269 -3.05 15.50 0.82
CA ALA A 269 -2.73 14.11 1.11
C ALA A 269 -3.54 13.49 2.27
N ILE A 270 -4.77 14.00 2.49
CA ILE A 270 -5.71 13.47 3.48
C ILE A 270 -6.67 12.52 2.76
N SER A 271 -6.82 11.31 3.29
CA SER A 271 -7.75 10.32 2.78
C SER A 271 -9.18 10.58 3.29
N ALA A 272 -10.10 10.77 2.37
CA ALA A 272 -11.51 11.01 2.72
C ALA A 272 -12.31 9.71 2.90
N LYS A 273 -11.89 8.63 2.22
CA LYS A 273 -12.51 7.30 2.26
C LYS A 273 -11.47 6.24 1.88
N GLY A 274 -11.68 5.00 2.28
CA GLY A 274 -10.91 3.86 1.79
C GLY A 274 -11.75 3.01 0.85
N GLU A 275 -11.15 2.53 -0.23
CA GLU A 275 -11.80 1.66 -1.20
C GLU A 275 -10.82 0.63 -1.76
N LEU A 276 -11.36 -0.48 -2.29
CA LEU A 276 -10.65 -1.37 -3.20
C LEU A 276 -11.31 -1.32 -4.56
N ALA A 277 -10.54 -1.10 -5.62
CA ALA A 277 -10.97 -1.46 -6.96
C ALA A 277 -10.67 -2.95 -7.19
N VAL A 278 -11.61 -3.65 -7.80
CA VAL A 278 -11.47 -5.05 -8.20
C VAL A 278 -11.60 -5.10 -9.72
N VAL A 279 -10.51 -5.42 -10.39
CA VAL A 279 -10.42 -5.45 -11.85
C VAL A 279 -10.38 -6.90 -12.31
N ASP A 280 -11.30 -7.29 -13.21
CA ASP A 280 -11.19 -8.56 -13.92
C ASP A 280 -10.04 -8.49 -14.93
N LEU A 281 -9.11 -9.42 -14.86
CA LEU A 281 -7.90 -9.42 -15.68
C LEU A 281 -8.14 -9.92 -17.12
N GLU A 282 -9.29 -10.53 -17.42
CA GLU A 282 -9.63 -11.00 -18.76
C GLU A 282 -10.28 -9.90 -19.63
N ASP A 283 -11.18 -9.09 -19.05
CA ASP A 283 -11.93 -8.07 -19.82
C ASP A 283 -11.70 -6.63 -19.34
N TYR A 284 -11.04 -6.47 -18.17
CA TYR A 284 -10.77 -5.18 -17.52
C TYR A 284 -12.04 -4.45 -17.02
N SER A 285 -13.11 -5.19 -16.75
CA SER A 285 -14.23 -4.64 -15.98
C SER A 285 -13.81 -4.33 -14.55
N VAL A 286 -14.42 -3.30 -13.95
CA VAL A 286 -14.02 -2.77 -12.65
C VAL A 286 -15.22 -2.71 -11.72
N ASP A 287 -15.07 -3.31 -10.54
CA ASP A 287 -15.96 -3.15 -9.38
C ASP A 287 -15.26 -2.34 -8.29
N THR A 288 -16.04 -1.70 -7.41
CA THR A 288 -15.50 -0.94 -6.27
C THR A 288 -16.10 -1.45 -4.95
N VAL A 289 -15.24 -1.70 -3.97
CA VAL A 289 -15.59 -2.15 -2.63
C VAL A 289 -15.26 -1.07 -1.62
N ALA A 290 -16.25 -0.55 -0.90
CA ALA A 290 -16.02 0.42 0.15
C ALA A 290 -15.39 -0.23 1.39
N LEU A 291 -14.38 0.41 1.97
CA LEU A 291 -13.74 -0.01 3.21
C LEU A 291 -14.30 0.78 4.40
N PRO A 292 -14.39 0.17 5.59
CA PRO A 292 -14.92 0.82 6.79
C PRO A 292 -13.95 1.84 7.43
N THR A 293 -12.72 1.92 6.91
CA THR A 293 -11.64 2.81 7.38
C THR A 293 -10.94 3.42 6.18
N THR A 294 -10.23 4.53 6.38
CA THR A 294 -9.60 5.31 5.31
C THR A 294 -8.13 4.93 5.10
N ASN A 295 -7.55 5.41 4.01
CA ASN A 295 -6.12 5.34 3.70
C ASN A 295 -5.53 3.92 3.72
N PRO A 296 -5.92 3.03 2.80
CA PRO A 296 -5.34 1.70 2.67
C PRO A 296 -3.91 1.81 2.06
N THR A 297 -2.90 1.81 2.92
CA THR A 297 -1.48 2.04 2.56
C THR A 297 -0.66 0.76 2.48
N GLY A 298 -0.96 -0.22 3.33
CA GLY A 298 -0.21 -1.47 3.43
C GLY A 298 -0.44 -2.42 2.26
N LYS A 299 0.40 -3.43 2.17
CA LYS A 299 0.23 -4.51 1.18
C LYS A 299 -1.14 -5.15 1.29
N ILE A 300 -1.65 -5.61 0.15
CA ILE A 300 -2.76 -6.56 0.10
C ILE A 300 -2.15 -7.94 0.20
N GLU A 301 -2.37 -8.65 1.30
CA GLU A 301 -1.85 -9.98 1.55
C GLU A 301 -2.93 -11.05 1.33
N TYR A 302 -2.52 -12.11 0.66
CA TYR A 302 -3.33 -13.30 0.46
C TYR A 302 -2.46 -14.54 0.62
N ASN A 303 -2.75 -15.33 1.66
CA ASN A 303 -2.11 -16.63 1.88
C ASN A 303 -3.18 -17.73 1.86
N LYS A 304 -3.31 -18.41 0.71
CA LYS A 304 -4.33 -19.45 0.49
C LYS A 304 -4.19 -20.64 1.43
N ASN A 305 -2.96 -20.91 1.97
CA ASN A 305 -2.74 -22.00 2.92
C ASN A 305 -3.37 -21.69 4.28
N VAL A 306 -3.54 -20.39 4.59
CA VAL A 306 -4.16 -19.91 5.83
C VAL A 306 -5.65 -19.67 5.64
N ASP A 307 -6.01 -18.93 4.60
CA ASP A 307 -7.40 -18.56 4.30
C ASP A 307 -7.59 -18.35 2.78
N LYS A 308 -8.17 -19.33 2.13
CA LYS A 308 -8.37 -19.30 0.68
C LYS A 308 -9.49 -18.36 0.21
N ASN A 309 -10.32 -17.88 1.13
CA ASN A 309 -11.50 -17.08 0.79
C ASN A 309 -11.30 -15.58 1.08
N HIS A 310 -10.22 -15.21 1.77
CA HIS A 310 -10.04 -13.82 2.18
C HIS A 310 -8.64 -13.31 1.90
N LEU A 311 -8.58 -12.07 1.48
CA LEU A 311 -7.39 -11.24 1.53
C LEU A 311 -7.40 -10.36 2.78
N TYR A 312 -6.23 -9.83 3.14
CA TYR A 312 -6.04 -8.94 4.28
C TYR A 312 -5.26 -7.71 3.85
N LEU A 313 -5.58 -6.56 4.44
CA LEU A 313 -4.84 -5.32 4.23
C LEU A 313 -4.90 -4.44 5.47
N THR A 314 -3.92 -3.55 5.60
CA THR A 314 -3.92 -2.51 6.63
C THR A 314 -4.41 -1.19 6.05
N THR A 315 -5.15 -0.46 6.87
CA THR A 315 -5.49 0.94 6.64
C THR A 315 -4.89 1.76 7.77
N THR A 316 -4.20 2.83 7.42
CA THR A 316 -3.57 3.73 8.39
C THR A 316 -4.57 4.73 8.96
N GLY A 317 -5.70 4.96 8.26
CA GLY A 317 -6.60 6.05 8.64
C GLY A 317 -5.93 7.42 8.48
N ASN A 318 -6.26 8.33 9.36
CA ASN A 318 -5.54 9.57 9.53
C ASN A 318 -4.48 9.39 10.62
N TRP A 319 -3.25 9.80 10.36
CA TRP A 319 -2.13 9.57 11.27
C TRP A 319 -2.46 9.96 12.71
N LYS A 320 -2.25 9.01 13.64
CA LYS A 320 -2.46 9.16 15.10
C LYS A 320 -3.90 9.50 15.52
N GLN A 321 -4.90 9.13 14.72
CA GLN A 321 -6.30 9.35 15.07
C GLN A 321 -6.99 8.08 15.61
N GLY A 322 -6.30 6.94 15.64
CA GLY A 322 -6.86 5.66 16.10
C GLY A 322 -8.01 5.16 15.21
N ASP A 323 -8.04 5.58 13.94
CA ASP A 323 -9.12 5.29 12.99
C ASP A 323 -8.72 4.30 11.89
N GLY A 324 -7.50 3.77 11.93
CA GLY A 324 -7.03 2.71 11.05
C GLY A 324 -7.41 1.29 11.53
N ALA A 325 -7.15 0.29 10.71
CA ALA A 325 -7.49 -1.09 10.99
C ALA A 325 -6.69 -2.11 10.17
N LEU A 326 -6.64 -3.36 10.68
CA LEU A 326 -6.42 -4.55 9.88
C LEU A 326 -7.77 -5.06 9.39
N LEU A 327 -7.94 -5.16 8.09
CA LEU A 327 -9.17 -5.58 7.42
C LEU A 327 -9.02 -6.98 6.81
N GLN A 328 -10.11 -7.73 6.81
CA GLN A 328 -10.32 -8.97 6.08
C GLN A 328 -11.37 -8.70 5.00
N VAL A 329 -11.12 -9.10 3.75
CA VAL A 329 -12.06 -8.94 2.64
C VAL A 329 -12.27 -10.30 1.97
N ASN A 330 -13.52 -10.73 1.85
CA ASN A 330 -13.84 -11.94 1.11
C ASN A 330 -13.64 -11.69 -0.40
N ILE A 331 -12.85 -12.56 -1.06
CA ILE A 331 -12.45 -12.37 -2.46
C ILE A 331 -13.58 -12.59 -3.48
N ASP A 332 -14.68 -13.22 -3.08
CA ASP A 332 -15.81 -13.53 -3.96
C ASP A 332 -17.01 -12.62 -3.69
N THR A 333 -17.38 -12.44 -2.40
CA THR A 333 -18.55 -11.66 -2.01
C THR A 333 -18.25 -10.20 -1.73
N TYR A 334 -16.96 -9.85 -1.57
CA TYR A 334 -16.46 -8.53 -1.19
C TYR A 334 -16.94 -8.03 0.18
N GLU A 335 -17.39 -8.96 1.03
CA GLU A 335 -17.70 -8.63 2.41
C GLU A 335 -16.44 -8.21 3.16
N VAL A 336 -16.48 -7.04 3.82
CA VAL A 336 -15.36 -6.48 4.56
C VAL A 336 -15.60 -6.59 6.06
N LYS A 337 -14.58 -7.06 6.79
CA LYS A 337 -14.61 -7.19 8.24
C LYS A 337 -13.38 -6.58 8.88
N ILE A 338 -13.56 -5.84 9.96
CA ILE A 338 -12.46 -5.36 10.80
C ILE A 338 -11.97 -6.52 11.68
N VAL A 339 -10.68 -6.84 11.58
CA VAL A 339 -10.00 -7.88 12.37
C VAL A 339 -9.38 -7.29 13.63
N LEU A 340 -8.63 -6.19 13.46
CA LEU A 340 -8.04 -5.39 14.54
C LEU A 340 -8.31 -3.92 14.24
N ARG A 341 -8.49 -3.11 15.27
CA ARG A 341 -8.62 -1.65 15.18
C ARG A 341 -7.53 -0.98 16.01
N GLU A 342 -7.05 0.13 15.54
CA GLU A 342 -6.21 1.03 16.32
C GLU A 342 -6.93 1.48 17.60
N SER A 343 -6.19 1.92 18.57
CA SER A 343 -6.68 2.34 19.88
C SER A 343 -6.22 3.77 20.16
N GLU A 344 -7.13 4.60 20.65
CA GLU A 344 -6.82 5.93 21.19
C GLU A 344 -6.37 5.88 22.67
N GLU A 345 -6.39 4.69 23.30
CA GLU A 345 -6.02 4.52 24.67
C GLU A 345 -4.49 4.56 24.83
N GLU A 346 -3.98 5.58 25.48
CA GLU A 346 -2.55 5.78 25.74
C GLU A 346 -1.91 4.55 26.37
N ASN A 347 -0.75 4.14 25.87
CA ASN A 347 -0.02 2.93 26.26
C ASN A 347 -0.71 1.60 25.89
N ASN A 348 -1.77 1.60 25.09
CA ASN A 348 -2.27 0.39 24.46
C ASN A 348 -1.24 -0.09 23.42
N ILE A 349 -1.11 -1.41 23.24
CA ILE A 349 -0.23 -1.99 22.22
C ILE A 349 -0.61 -1.58 20.79
N LEU A 350 -1.84 -1.14 20.59
CA LEU A 350 -2.40 -0.64 19.33
C LEU A 350 -2.61 0.89 19.34
N ASP A 351 -1.90 1.62 20.21
CA ASP A 351 -1.82 3.08 20.20
C ASP A 351 -0.81 3.53 19.14
N GLY A 352 -1.30 3.82 17.94
CA GLY A 352 -0.51 4.18 16.74
C GLY A 352 -1.19 3.75 15.45
N ASP A 353 -0.44 3.64 14.39
CA ASP A 353 -0.94 3.44 13.02
C ASP A 353 -0.49 2.09 12.43
N PHE A 354 -1.40 1.37 11.78
CA PHE A 354 -1.06 0.20 10.96
C PHE A 354 -0.35 0.63 9.67
N VAL A 355 0.82 0.06 9.38
CA VAL A 355 1.62 0.41 8.20
C VAL A 355 1.59 -0.69 7.15
N ASP A 356 2.02 -1.90 7.50
CA ASP A 356 2.13 -3.01 6.55
C ASP A 356 1.98 -4.35 7.27
N LEU A 357 1.82 -5.45 6.53
CA LEU A 357 1.68 -6.78 7.10
C LEU A 357 2.28 -7.87 6.23
N SER A 358 2.53 -9.02 6.86
CA SER A 358 2.79 -10.28 6.17
C SER A 358 2.17 -11.44 6.93
N ILE A 359 1.71 -12.49 6.23
CA ILE A 359 0.98 -13.62 6.81
C ILE A 359 1.77 -14.90 6.59
N ALA A 360 2.22 -15.52 7.70
CA ALA A 360 2.93 -16.78 7.65
C ALA A 360 1.98 -17.98 7.49
N ASP A 361 2.48 -19.10 6.96
CA ASP A 361 1.69 -20.32 6.72
C ASP A 361 1.11 -20.96 7.98
N ASN A 362 1.67 -20.65 9.15
CA ASN A 362 1.11 -21.05 10.45
C ASN A 362 -0.08 -20.20 10.90
N GLY A 363 -0.54 -19.24 10.09
CA GLY A 363 -1.66 -18.34 10.37
C GLY A 363 -1.34 -17.17 11.27
N ASN A 364 -0.07 -16.93 11.57
CA ASN A 364 0.38 -15.75 12.32
C ASN A 364 0.52 -14.55 11.39
N PHE A 365 0.08 -13.39 11.87
CA PHE A 365 0.23 -12.11 11.18
C PHE A 365 1.38 -11.33 11.81
N PHE A 366 2.29 -10.88 10.98
CA PHE A 366 3.40 -10.00 11.34
C PHE A 366 3.09 -8.62 10.78
N ILE A 367 2.93 -7.64 11.68
CA ILE A 367 2.38 -6.33 11.34
C ILE A 367 3.41 -5.26 11.71
N ILE A 368 3.75 -4.39 10.76
CA ILE A 368 4.49 -3.18 11.05
C ILE A 368 3.50 -2.15 11.58
N PHE A 369 3.80 -1.65 12.76
CA PHE A 369 2.97 -0.72 13.50
C PHE A 369 3.80 0.49 13.94
N SER A 370 3.31 1.69 13.70
CA SER A 370 4.02 2.94 13.96
C SER A 370 3.37 3.71 15.10
N ASN A 371 4.09 3.85 16.21
CA ASN A 371 3.70 4.77 17.28
C ASN A 371 4.08 6.22 16.92
N ASP A 372 5.20 6.41 16.22
CA ASP A 372 5.59 7.67 15.62
C ASP A 372 6.53 7.47 14.43
N ILE A 373 5.98 7.60 13.23
CA ILE A 373 6.75 7.39 12.00
C ILE A 373 7.90 8.40 11.85
N ILE A 374 7.73 9.62 12.33
CA ILE A 374 8.73 10.69 12.25
C ILE A 374 9.96 10.38 13.11
N TYR A 375 9.74 9.74 14.27
CA TYR A 375 10.80 9.37 15.20
C TYR A 375 11.31 7.94 15.02
N ASN A 376 10.79 7.23 14.02
CA ASN A 376 11.09 5.82 13.77
C ASN A 376 10.75 4.92 14.97
N GLU A 377 9.68 5.26 15.68
CA GLU A 377 9.15 4.46 16.78
C GLU A 377 8.21 3.36 16.27
N ASN A 378 8.74 2.55 15.35
CA ASN A 378 7.99 1.47 14.72
C ASN A 378 8.25 0.14 15.42
N SER A 379 7.25 -0.71 15.40
CA SER A 379 7.26 -2.01 16.06
C SER A 379 6.84 -3.11 15.11
N LEU A 380 7.39 -4.31 15.30
CA LEU A 380 6.83 -5.53 14.72
C LEU A 380 5.88 -6.15 15.73
N LEU A 381 4.61 -6.18 15.38
CA LEU A 381 3.57 -6.87 16.15
C LEU A 381 3.33 -8.25 15.57
N LEU A 382 3.13 -9.22 16.46
CA LEU A 382 2.66 -10.55 16.17
C LEU A 382 1.19 -10.64 16.59
N TYR A 383 0.30 -10.85 15.64
CA TYR A 383 -1.10 -11.17 15.88
C TYR A 383 -1.36 -12.64 15.60
N LYS A 384 -1.92 -13.34 16.60
CA LYS A 384 -2.34 -14.74 16.51
C LYS A 384 -3.87 -14.81 16.49
N PRO A 385 -4.50 -14.93 15.33
CA PRO A 385 -5.97 -14.90 15.22
C PRO A 385 -6.66 -15.96 16.07
N ASN A 386 -6.10 -17.17 16.14
CA ASN A 386 -6.66 -18.27 16.92
C ASN A 386 -6.66 -18.03 18.43
N GLU A 387 -5.78 -17.16 18.91
CA GLU A 387 -5.68 -16.78 20.34
C GLU A 387 -6.34 -15.41 20.59
N GLY A 388 -6.64 -14.64 19.55
CA GLY A 388 -7.08 -13.25 19.65
C GLY A 388 -6.04 -12.34 20.32
N LYS A 389 -4.75 -12.69 20.22
CA LYS A 389 -3.68 -12.06 20.98
C LYS A 389 -2.72 -11.29 20.08
N VAL A 390 -2.45 -10.04 20.47
CA VAL A 390 -1.39 -9.20 19.88
C VAL A 390 -0.22 -9.11 20.86
N SER A 391 1.01 -9.17 20.36
CA SER A 391 2.23 -8.95 21.13
C SER A 391 3.28 -8.25 20.30
N LYS A 392 4.06 -7.36 20.92
CA LYS A 392 5.23 -6.73 20.31
C LYS A 392 6.40 -7.69 20.36
N ILE A 393 7.05 -7.94 19.24
CA ILE A 393 8.17 -8.88 19.13
C ILE A 393 9.48 -8.21 18.72
N ASP A 394 9.43 -7.06 18.05
CA ASP A 394 10.62 -6.25 17.74
C ASP A 394 10.29 -4.76 17.69
N SER A 395 11.30 -3.90 17.56
CA SER A 395 11.19 -2.44 17.50
C SER A 395 12.31 -1.82 16.67
N GLY A 396 12.16 -0.54 16.34
CA GLY A 396 13.11 0.17 15.49
C GLY A 396 12.99 -0.21 14.02
N LEU A 397 11.80 -0.65 13.56
CA LEU A 397 11.59 -1.03 12.18
C LEU A 397 11.64 0.19 11.26
N ASN A 398 12.20 0.01 10.08
CA ASN A 398 12.10 1.01 9.03
C ASN A 398 10.76 0.85 8.31
N ALA A 399 9.81 1.74 8.61
CA ALA A 399 8.47 1.75 8.02
C ALA A 399 8.37 2.60 6.73
N PHE A 400 9.45 3.28 6.33
CA PHE A 400 9.45 4.13 5.13
C PHE A 400 9.71 3.37 3.84
N ALA A 401 10.28 2.17 3.91
CA ALA A 401 10.48 1.34 2.74
C ALA A 401 9.15 1.02 2.05
N ALA A 402 9.16 0.98 0.72
CA ALA A 402 7.96 0.74 -0.08
C ALA A 402 7.31 -0.62 0.19
N ASN A 403 8.13 -1.63 0.49
CA ASN A 403 7.74 -2.94 0.99
C ASN A 403 8.69 -3.31 2.14
N PRO A 404 8.35 -2.93 3.36
CA PRO A 404 9.26 -3.08 4.49
C PRO A 404 9.30 -4.49 5.09
N ILE A 405 8.35 -5.35 4.71
CA ILE A 405 8.20 -6.71 5.26
C ILE A 405 7.74 -7.69 4.19
N ASP A 406 8.23 -8.93 4.22
CA ASP A 406 7.73 -10.03 3.38
C ASP A 406 7.95 -11.39 4.05
N TYR A 407 7.20 -12.43 3.64
CA TYR A 407 7.26 -13.79 4.17
C TYR A 407 7.63 -14.79 3.08
N SER A 408 8.48 -15.75 3.43
CA SER A 408 8.78 -16.90 2.57
C SER A 408 8.14 -18.17 3.10
N SER A 409 7.29 -18.78 2.28
CA SER A 409 6.72 -20.10 2.57
C SER A 409 7.74 -21.25 2.47
N VAL A 410 8.89 -21.03 1.81
CA VAL A 410 9.94 -22.04 1.67
C VAL A 410 10.79 -22.14 2.94
N SER A 411 11.25 -21.02 3.46
CA SER A 411 12.06 -21.00 4.68
C SER A 411 11.25 -20.89 5.98
N GLY A 412 9.96 -20.53 5.88
CA GLY A 412 9.14 -20.23 7.04
C GLY A 412 9.52 -18.93 7.76
N ARG A 413 10.21 -18.01 7.08
CA ARG A 413 10.76 -16.80 7.67
C ARG A 413 10.08 -15.55 7.21
N VAL A 414 9.98 -14.58 8.13
CA VAL A 414 9.58 -13.20 7.89
C VAL A 414 10.83 -12.34 7.77
N TYR A 415 10.94 -11.58 6.69
CA TYR A 415 12.03 -10.65 6.42
C TYR A 415 11.55 -9.23 6.59
N TYR A 416 12.34 -8.37 7.24
CA TYR A 416 12.00 -6.96 7.49
C TYR A 416 13.24 -6.11 7.77
N PHE A 417 13.09 -4.79 7.65
CA PHE A 417 14.16 -3.85 7.90
C PHE A 417 14.09 -3.26 9.30
N VAL A 418 15.25 -3.12 9.94
CA VAL A 418 15.40 -2.52 11.28
C VAL A 418 16.55 -1.51 11.28
N ASP A 419 16.30 -0.35 11.88
CA ASP A 419 17.31 0.66 12.11
C ASP A 419 17.81 0.55 13.57
N GLU A 420 19.06 0.18 13.75
CA GLU A 420 19.72 0.12 15.05
C GLU A 420 20.77 1.23 15.14
N LYS A 421 20.47 2.34 15.81
CA LYS A 421 21.31 3.55 15.91
C LYS A 421 21.50 4.23 14.58
N SER A 422 22.64 4.02 13.89
CA SER A 422 22.98 4.57 12.59
C SER A 422 22.98 3.54 11.47
N ASP A 423 22.81 2.28 11.82
CA ASP A 423 22.97 1.16 10.92
C ASP A 423 21.60 0.56 10.59
N THR A 424 21.40 0.18 9.34
CA THR A 424 20.19 -0.51 8.91
C THR A 424 20.50 -1.99 8.66
N TYR A 425 19.62 -2.85 9.13
CA TYR A 425 19.74 -4.30 8.99
C TYR A 425 18.54 -4.89 8.25
N LEU A 426 18.81 -5.88 7.42
CA LEU A 426 17.82 -6.86 7.00
C LEU A 426 17.78 -7.95 8.06
N LYS A 427 16.63 -8.15 8.68
CA LYS A 427 16.38 -9.24 9.63
C LYS A 427 15.57 -10.35 8.99
N ALA A 428 15.83 -11.58 9.40
CA ALA A 428 15.04 -12.77 9.10
C ALA A 428 14.63 -13.42 10.41
N LEU A 429 13.34 -13.54 10.63
CA LEU A 429 12.74 -14.12 11.84
C LEU A 429 12.01 -15.41 11.46
N ASP A 430 12.37 -16.53 12.10
CA ASP A 430 11.61 -17.76 11.95
C ASP A 430 10.20 -17.60 12.54
N SER A 431 9.16 -17.93 11.77
CA SER A 431 7.78 -17.64 12.14
C SER A 431 7.22 -18.54 13.24
N GLU A 432 7.92 -19.62 13.61
CA GLU A 432 7.53 -20.57 14.64
C GLU A 432 8.39 -20.44 15.91
N SER A 433 9.72 -20.51 15.75
CA SER A 433 10.67 -20.47 16.86
C SER A 433 11.04 -19.07 17.31
N TYR A 434 10.80 -18.06 16.44
CA TYR A 434 11.25 -16.67 16.62
C TYR A 434 12.76 -16.51 16.72
N GLU A 435 13.52 -17.46 16.16
CA GLU A 435 14.97 -17.32 16.01
C GLU A 435 15.27 -16.29 14.94
N GLU A 436 16.18 -15.37 15.25
CA GLU A 436 16.54 -14.21 14.43
C GLU A 436 17.92 -14.37 13.77
N MET A 437 18.01 -13.93 12.53
CA MET A 437 19.28 -13.61 11.85
C MET A 437 19.24 -12.19 11.38
N LYS A 438 20.40 -11.52 11.29
CA LYS A 438 20.46 -10.16 10.73
C LYS A 438 21.70 -9.96 9.86
N LEU A 439 21.55 -9.11 8.85
CA LEU A 439 22.58 -8.70 7.92
C LEU A 439 22.62 -7.18 7.84
N LEU A 440 23.81 -6.59 8.00
CA LEU A 440 24.01 -5.15 7.82
C LEU A 440 23.85 -4.77 6.33
N LEU A 441 23.15 -3.68 6.08
CA LEU A 441 23.02 -3.06 4.75
C LEU A 441 23.97 -1.87 4.63
N ASP A 442 24.58 -1.70 3.47
CA ASP A 442 25.49 -0.59 3.18
C ASP A 442 24.74 0.72 2.87
N TYR A 443 23.46 0.60 2.49
CA TYR A 443 22.59 1.71 2.06
C TYR A 443 21.22 1.64 2.73
N GLY A 444 20.48 2.75 2.69
CA GLY A 444 19.11 2.82 3.21
C GLY A 444 18.18 1.86 2.47
N PRO A 445 17.24 1.20 3.16
CA PRO A 445 16.32 0.25 2.55
C PRO A 445 15.25 0.97 1.75
N ALA A 446 14.91 0.46 0.57
CA ALA A 446 13.81 0.96 -0.25
C ALA A 446 12.67 -0.06 -0.34
N ALA A 447 12.98 -1.32 -0.58
CA ALA A 447 11.99 -2.39 -0.65
C ALA A 447 12.64 -3.77 -0.48
N LEU A 448 11.85 -4.76 -0.05
CA LEU A 448 12.23 -6.17 -0.10
C LEU A 448 11.12 -7.00 -0.73
N ARG A 449 11.48 -8.14 -1.35
CA ARG A 449 10.55 -9.14 -1.87
C ARG A 449 11.15 -10.54 -1.79
N VAL A 450 10.29 -11.50 -1.47
CA VAL A 450 10.58 -12.92 -1.71
C VAL A 450 10.19 -13.26 -3.15
N LYS A 451 11.15 -13.80 -3.90
CA LYS A 451 10.94 -14.28 -5.27
C LYS A 451 11.00 -15.79 -5.26
N TYR A 452 10.00 -16.41 -5.87
CA TYR A 452 9.94 -17.86 -6.04
C TYR A 452 10.32 -18.25 -7.46
N ASP A 453 11.13 -19.32 -7.58
CA ASP A 453 11.36 -20.02 -8.83
C ASP A 453 10.43 -21.25 -8.87
N TYR A 454 9.78 -21.46 -9.97
CA TYR A 454 8.86 -22.56 -10.20
C TYR A 454 9.48 -23.61 -11.12
N LYS A 455 9.05 -24.90 -10.93
CA LYS A 455 9.47 -26.02 -11.79
C LYS A 455 8.69 -26.06 -13.08
#